data_3ffe7d85b4d5a3047cc1ba06398b0499
#
_entry.id   3ffe7d85b4d5a3047cc1ba06398b0499
#
_cell.length_a   1.000
_cell.length_b   1.000
_cell.length_c   1.000
_cell.angle_alpha   90.00
_cell.angle_beta   90.00
_cell.angle_gamma   90.00
#
_symmetry.space_group_name_H-M   'P 1'
#
loop_
_entity.id
_entity.type
_entity.pdbx_description
1 polymer ?
#
loop_
_entity_poly.entity_id
_entity_poly.type
_entity_poly.pdbx_seq_one_letter_code
_entity_poly.pdbx_strand_id
1 'polypeptide(L)'
;DQYLTNSAKIFGVKKEYIYTVLKKYYDGFVFSFDSDKTLYNPWSVLNFLERPNNGFKNYWYQSGGTPSLIMQYFKVKDDFDFLNYKNREKYFNLNQLQYKYEITNIPTEILLYQAGYFTAIKETNNIAKLITPNEEVEESLLDLYYNNEFKCRVWNR
;
A
#
# COMPACT_ATOMS: atom_id res chain seq x y z
N ASP A 1 17.09 -14.26 -12.43
CA ASP A 1 18.34 -13.55 -12.69
C ASP A 1 18.40 -12.90 -14.06
N GLN A 2 17.94 -13.58 -15.10
CA GLN A 2 17.92 -13.08 -16.48
C GLN A 2 17.04 -11.83 -16.65
N TYR A 3 15.88 -11.77 -16.02
CA TYR A 3 14.97 -10.62 -16.07
C TYR A 3 15.57 -9.35 -15.47
N LEU A 4 16.24 -9.46 -14.33
CA LEU A 4 16.94 -8.32 -13.71
C LEU A 4 18.09 -7.81 -14.58
N THR A 5 18.82 -8.71 -15.23
CA THR A 5 19.89 -8.35 -16.16
C THR A 5 19.35 -7.62 -17.40
N ASN A 6 18.22 -8.06 -17.92
CA ASN A 6 17.54 -7.39 -19.03
C ASN A 6 17.04 -6.00 -18.63
N SER A 7 16.39 -5.88 -17.48
CA SER A 7 15.94 -4.58 -16.95
C SER A 7 17.11 -3.62 -16.77
N ALA A 8 18.22 -4.09 -16.21
CA ALA A 8 19.43 -3.28 -16.01
C ALA A 8 20.01 -2.74 -17.33
N LYS A 9 19.99 -3.55 -18.40
CA LYS A 9 20.40 -3.10 -19.75
C LYS A 9 19.47 -2.02 -20.29
N ILE A 10 18.16 -2.20 -20.16
CA ILE A 10 17.15 -1.25 -20.66
C ILE A 10 17.32 0.12 -19.98
N PHE A 11 17.56 0.13 -18.68
CA PHE A 11 17.76 1.38 -17.92
C PHE A 11 19.19 1.92 -17.96
N GLY A 12 20.14 1.20 -18.53
CA GLY A 12 21.55 1.60 -18.56
C GLY A 12 22.21 1.68 -17.16
N VAL A 13 21.77 0.85 -16.24
CA VAL A 13 22.21 0.83 -14.83
C VAL A 13 22.71 -0.56 -14.42
N LYS A 14 23.34 -0.64 -13.24
CA LYS A 14 23.78 -1.91 -12.67
C LYS A 14 22.56 -2.69 -12.13
N LYS A 15 22.65 -4.01 -12.15
CA LYS A 15 21.63 -4.94 -11.66
C LYS A 15 21.25 -4.69 -10.18
N GLU A 16 22.23 -4.37 -9.35
CA GLU A 16 22.05 -4.06 -7.93
C GLU A 16 21.17 -2.84 -7.72
N TYR A 17 21.25 -1.86 -8.62
CA TYR A 17 20.37 -0.70 -8.59
C TYR A 17 18.90 -1.10 -8.85
N ILE A 18 18.64 -1.92 -9.88
CA ILE A 18 17.29 -2.44 -10.15
C ILE A 18 16.75 -3.19 -8.94
N TYR A 19 17.56 -4.04 -8.31
CA TYR A 19 17.17 -4.76 -7.10
C TYR A 19 16.78 -3.81 -5.94
N THR A 20 17.57 -2.76 -5.73
CA THR A 20 17.31 -1.76 -4.69
C THR A 20 15.99 -1.02 -4.94
N VAL A 21 15.73 -0.64 -6.19
CA VAL A 21 14.50 0.08 -6.55
C VAL A 21 13.28 -0.86 -6.47
N LEU A 22 13.41 -2.12 -6.92
CA LEU A 22 12.35 -3.13 -6.74
C LEU A 22 11.98 -3.31 -5.28
N LYS A 23 12.97 -3.37 -4.41
CA LYS A 23 12.75 -3.48 -2.97
C LYS A 23 11.99 -2.28 -2.42
N LYS A 24 12.38 -1.07 -2.82
CA LYS A 24 11.74 0.18 -2.39
C LYS A 24 10.29 0.29 -2.85
N TYR A 25 10.02 -0.14 -4.09
CA TYR A 25 8.69 0.00 -4.71
C TYR A 25 7.73 -1.12 -4.36
N TYR A 26 8.18 -2.39 -4.22
CA TYR A 26 7.28 -3.54 -4.22
C TYR A 26 7.44 -4.50 -3.04
N ASP A 27 8.45 -4.30 -2.18
CA ASP A 27 8.65 -5.09 -0.95
C ASP A 27 7.90 -4.45 0.23
N GLY A 28 8.07 -5.00 1.42
CA GLY A 28 7.66 -4.40 2.69
C GLY A 28 6.38 -4.96 3.30
N PHE A 29 5.71 -5.92 2.66
CA PHE A 29 4.54 -6.57 3.25
C PHE A 29 4.93 -7.55 4.35
N VAL A 30 4.41 -7.36 5.54
CA VAL A 30 4.59 -8.25 6.72
C VAL A 30 3.37 -9.15 6.84
N PHE A 31 3.58 -10.47 6.76
CA PHE A 31 2.52 -11.48 6.89
C PHE A 31 2.62 -12.30 8.18
N SER A 32 3.70 -12.15 8.94
CA SER A 32 3.88 -12.83 10.21
C SER A 32 4.50 -11.89 11.23
N PHE A 33 3.94 -11.87 12.43
CA PHE A 33 4.48 -11.10 13.55
C PHE A 33 5.65 -11.80 14.25
N ASP A 34 5.97 -13.03 13.84
CA ASP A 34 7.07 -13.82 14.39
C ASP A 34 8.31 -13.80 13.48
N SER A 35 8.31 -12.97 12.45
CA SER A 35 9.40 -12.86 11.48
C SER A 35 9.62 -11.41 11.06
N ASP A 36 10.88 -10.99 11.01
CA ASP A 36 11.30 -9.68 10.47
C ASP A 36 11.34 -9.68 8.92
N LYS A 37 10.92 -10.78 8.28
CA LYS A 37 10.93 -10.89 6.82
C LYS A 37 9.73 -10.18 6.22
N THR A 38 10.02 -9.36 5.22
CA THR A 38 9.03 -8.76 4.33
C THR A 38 8.90 -9.55 3.03
N LEU A 39 7.76 -9.42 2.38
CA LEU A 39 7.50 -10.05 1.09
C LEU A 39 7.19 -8.98 0.05
N TYR A 40 7.61 -9.26 -1.18
CA TYR A 40 7.26 -8.49 -2.36
C TYR A 40 5.80 -8.71 -2.75
N ASN A 41 5.19 -7.69 -3.36
CA ASN A 41 3.99 -7.89 -4.15
C ASN A 41 4.37 -8.65 -5.46
N PRO A 42 3.99 -9.93 -5.59
CA PRO A 42 4.42 -10.73 -6.74
C PRO A 42 3.83 -10.22 -8.06
N TRP A 43 2.62 -9.68 -8.04
CA TRP A 43 1.96 -9.12 -9.23
C TRP A 43 2.76 -7.94 -9.80
N SER A 44 3.12 -6.99 -8.95
CA SER A 44 3.84 -5.78 -9.35
C SER A 44 5.25 -6.09 -9.84
N VAL A 45 5.96 -6.99 -9.14
CA VAL A 45 7.28 -7.45 -9.55
C VAL A 45 7.23 -8.14 -10.91
N LEU A 46 6.26 -9.04 -11.16
CA LEU A 46 6.12 -9.74 -12.42
C LEU A 46 5.80 -8.78 -13.57
N ASN A 47 4.88 -7.84 -13.38
CA ASN A 47 4.55 -6.82 -14.39
C ASN A 47 5.76 -5.96 -14.77
N PHE A 48 6.55 -5.50 -13.78
CA PHE A 48 7.77 -4.77 -14.04
C PHE A 48 8.79 -5.61 -14.82
N LEU A 49 9.05 -6.85 -14.39
CA LEU A 49 10.05 -7.72 -15.02
C LEU A 49 9.66 -8.16 -16.44
N GLU A 50 8.36 -8.29 -16.71
CA GLU A 50 7.85 -8.61 -18.05
C GLU A 50 8.00 -7.42 -19.01
N ARG A 51 7.75 -6.20 -18.51
CA ARG A 51 7.71 -4.97 -19.32
C ARG A 51 8.52 -3.83 -18.67
N PRO A 52 9.83 -3.97 -18.50
CA PRO A 52 10.64 -2.99 -17.80
C PRO A 52 10.66 -1.61 -18.48
N ASN A 53 10.43 -1.53 -19.79
CA ASN A 53 10.28 -0.26 -20.52
C ASN A 53 9.15 0.62 -20.00
N ASN A 54 8.15 0.04 -19.32
CA ASN A 54 7.07 0.81 -18.70
C ASN A 54 7.50 1.52 -17.42
N GLY A 55 8.67 1.22 -16.88
CA GLY A 55 9.21 1.78 -15.65
C GLY A 55 8.56 1.20 -14.38
N PHE A 56 8.98 1.73 -13.25
CA PHE A 56 8.35 1.45 -11.96
C PHE A 56 7.03 2.20 -11.89
N LYS A 57 5.94 1.45 -11.77
CA LYS A 57 4.57 1.98 -11.75
C LYS A 57 3.76 1.30 -10.67
N ASN A 58 2.64 1.92 -10.36
CA ASN A 58 1.63 1.38 -9.48
C ASN A 58 0.78 0.31 -10.21
N TYR A 59 1.36 -0.90 -10.33
CA TYR A 59 0.68 -2.04 -10.95
C TYR A 59 -0.41 -2.63 -10.05
N TRP A 60 -0.22 -2.54 -8.73
CA TRP A 60 -1.19 -3.03 -7.76
C TRP A 60 -2.54 -2.31 -7.86
N TYR A 61 -2.52 -0.99 -7.95
CA TYR A 61 -3.73 -0.19 -8.12
C TYR A 61 -4.45 -0.50 -9.44
N GLN A 62 -3.69 -0.77 -10.49
CA GLN A 62 -4.24 -1.10 -11.82
C GLN A 62 -4.86 -2.51 -11.87
N SER A 63 -4.51 -3.42 -10.96
CA SER A 63 -5.04 -4.79 -10.92
C SER A 63 -6.48 -4.89 -10.39
N GLY A 64 -7.10 -3.77 -10.03
CA GLY A 64 -8.49 -3.72 -9.56
C GLY A 64 -8.66 -4.16 -8.11
N GLY A 65 -7.60 -4.21 -7.34
CA GLY A 65 -7.61 -4.31 -5.86
C GLY A 65 -8.29 -3.08 -5.27
N THR A 66 -9.60 -3.00 -5.39
CA THR A 66 -10.18 -1.75 -5.58
C THR A 66 -10.62 -1.02 -4.47
N PRO A 67 -10.33 0.15 -4.67
CA PRO A 67 -10.82 1.32 -4.02
C PRO A 67 -12.35 1.45 -3.98
N SER A 68 -13.16 0.71 -4.75
CA SER A 68 -14.60 0.97 -4.78
C SER A 68 -15.27 0.89 -3.41
N LEU A 69 -14.95 -0.13 -2.62
CA LEU A 69 -15.43 -0.28 -1.24
C LEU A 69 -14.87 0.82 -0.34
N ILE A 70 -13.58 1.08 -0.44
CA ILE A 70 -12.88 2.12 0.33
C ILE A 70 -13.36 3.50 -0.09
N MET A 71 -13.56 3.74 -1.40
CA MET A 71 -14.14 4.97 -1.92
C MET A 71 -15.57 5.21 -1.44
N GLN A 72 -16.39 4.16 -1.34
CA GLN A 72 -17.72 4.26 -0.75
C GLN A 72 -17.65 4.58 0.74
N TYR A 73 -16.72 3.95 1.45
CA TYR A 73 -16.51 4.18 2.87
C TYR A 73 -16.09 5.64 3.14
N PHE A 74 -15.16 6.20 2.36
CA PHE A 74 -14.73 7.59 2.50
C PHE A 74 -15.81 8.61 2.09
N LYS A 75 -16.74 8.25 1.22
CA LYS A 75 -17.90 9.12 0.91
C LYS A 75 -18.88 9.26 2.08
N VAL A 76 -18.93 8.28 2.94
CA VAL A 76 -19.83 8.27 4.10
C VAL A 76 -19.16 8.88 5.32
N LYS A 77 -17.84 8.71 5.44
CA LYS A 77 -17.02 9.31 6.50
C LYS A 77 -16.27 10.53 5.97
N ASP A 78 -16.84 11.71 6.18
CA ASP A 78 -16.39 13.00 5.65
C ASP A 78 -15.17 13.60 6.38
N ASP A 79 -14.62 12.90 7.37
CA ASP A 79 -13.61 13.40 8.31
C ASP A 79 -12.20 12.78 8.16
N PHE A 80 -11.94 12.08 7.05
CA PHE A 80 -10.61 11.49 6.81
C PHE A 80 -9.63 12.52 6.24
N ASP A 81 -8.84 13.13 7.11
CA ASP A 81 -7.73 14.01 6.74
C ASP A 81 -6.45 13.22 6.50
N PHE A 82 -6.16 12.94 5.23
CA PHE A 82 -4.98 12.19 4.81
C PHE A 82 -3.67 12.88 5.16
N LEU A 83 -3.59 14.21 5.07
CA LEU A 83 -2.35 14.95 5.35
C LEU A 83 -1.98 14.87 6.83
N ASN A 84 -2.95 15.01 7.71
CA ASN A 84 -2.78 14.75 9.13
C ASN A 84 -2.57 13.26 9.42
N TYR A 85 -3.17 12.39 8.61
CA TYR A 85 -3.07 10.96 8.76
C TYR A 85 -1.66 10.42 8.47
N LYS A 86 -0.97 10.92 7.44
CA LYS A 86 0.40 10.51 7.08
C LYS A 86 1.39 10.75 8.23
N ASN A 87 1.18 11.79 9.02
CA ASN A 87 2.08 12.23 10.08
C ASN A 87 1.77 11.61 11.46
N ARG A 88 0.69 10.86 11.60
CA ARG A 88 0.32 10.22 12.87
C ARG A 88 0.85 8.81 12.95
N GLU A 89 1.53 8.50 14.04
CA GLU A 89 1.86 7.11 14.38
C GLU A 89 0.59 6.35 14.77
N LYS A 90 0.39 5.19 14.18
CA LYS A 90 -0.83 4.38 14.31
C LYS A 90 -0.50 3.08 15.00
N TYR A 91 -0.83 2.99 16.27
CA TYR A 91 -0.63 1.81 17.09
C TYR A 91 -1.96 1.11 17.36
N PHE A 92 -2.00 -0.18 17.16
CA PHE A 92 -3.17 -1.01 17.39
C PHE A 92 -2.81 -2.27 18.18
N ASN A 93 -3.74 -2.72 18.98
CA ASN A 93 -3.64 -4.05 19.58
C ASN A 93 -3.81 -5.11 18.46
N LEU A 94 -3.00 -6.17 18.48
CA LEU A 94 -3.05 -7.23 17.46
C LEU A 94 -4.45 -7.85 17.32
N ASN A 95 -5.20 -7.97 18.43
CA ASN A 95 -6.57 -8.48 18.40
C ASN A 95 -7.51 -7.56 17.61
N GLN A 96 -7.30 -6.23 17.65
CA GLN A 96 -8.10 -5.28 16.88
C GLN A 96 -7.87 -5.43 15.38
N LEU A 97 -6.63 -5.71 14.95
CA LEU A 97 -6.30 -5.92 13.54
C LEU A 97 -6.93 -7.18 12.95
N GLN A 98 -7.17 -8.19 13.79
CA GLN A 98 -7.76 -9.47 13.40
C GLN A 98 -9.28 -9.55 13.63
N TYR A 99 -9.85 -8.54 14.30
CA TYR A 99 -11.28 -8.53 14.61
C TYR A 99 -12.13 -8.36 13.34
N LYS A 100 -13.28 -9.05 13.29
CA LYS A 100 -14.24 -8.91 12.20
C LYS A 100 -15.19 -7.76 12.51
N TYR A 101 -14.96 -6.63 11.88
CA TYR A 101 -15.83 -5.46 11.99
C TYR A 101 -16.94 -5.50 10.95
N GLU A 102 -18.09 -4.91 11.30
CA GLU A 102 -19.06 -4.50 10.30
C GLU A 102 -18.57 -3.27 9.56
N ILE A 103 -18.85 -3.16 8.26
CA ILE A 103 -18.37 -2.08 7.40
C ILE A 103 -18.76 -0.69 7.91
N THR A 104 -19.87 -0.57 8.62
CA THR A 104 -20.36 0.68 9.21
C THR A 104 -19.54 1.15 10.40
N ASN A 105 -18.87 0.25 11.11
CA ASN A 105 -18.20 0.49 12.38
C ASN A 105 -16.70 0.20 12.37
N ILE A 106 -16.14 -0.18 11.21
CA ILE A 106 -14.72 -0.45 11.10
C ILE A 106 -13.91 0.86 11.20
N PRO A 107 -12.86 0.92 12.04
CA PRO A 107 -11.93 2.05 12.01
C PRO A 107 -11.23 2.13 10.64
N THR A 108 -11.03 3.36 10.14
CA THR A 108 -10.43 3.60 8.82
C THR A 108 -9.07 2.92 8.66
N GLU A 109 -8.24 2.97 9.69
CA GLU A 109 -6.92 2.36 9.70
C GLU A 109 -6.97 0.84 9.57
N ILE A 110 -7.93 0.21 10.23
CA ILE A 110 -8.11 -1.25 10.16
C ILE A 110 -8.67 -1.63 8.80
N LEU A 111 -9.57 -0.85 8.23
CA LEU A 111 -10.06 -1.06 6.86
C LEU A 111 -8.90 -0.99 5.86
N LEU A 112 -8.06 0.03 5.95
CA LEU A 112 -6.89 0.19 5.08
C LEU A 112 -5.86 -0.93 5.27
N TYR A 113 -5.67 -1.39 6.51
CA TYR A 113 -4.82 -2.55 6.79
C TYR A 113 -5.38 -3.83 6.15
N GLN A 114 -6.66 -4.12 6.36
CA GLN A 114 -7.32 -5.30 5.78
C GLN A 114 -7.39 -5.25 4.25
N ALA A 115 -7.40 -4.07 3.66
CA ALA A 115 -7.37 -3.86 2.21
C ALA A 115 -5.95 -3.83 1.61
N GLY A 116 -4.89 -3.99 2.43
CA GLY A 116 -3.51 -4.06 1.98
C GLY A 116 -2.80 -2.71 1.75
N TYR A 117 -3.41 -1.59 2.14
CA TYR A 117 -2.75 -0.28 2.10
C TYR A 117 -1.77 -0.08 3.26
N PHE A 118 -1.98 -0.79 4.35
CA PHE A 118 -1.04 -0.83 5.46
C PHE A 118 -0.54 -2.23 5.70
N THR A 119 0.66 -2.31 6.23
CA THR A 119 1.22 -3.48 6.87
C THR A 119 1.44 -3.20 8.35
N ALA A 120 1.51 -4.23 9.17
CA ALA A 120 1.66 -4.10 10.61
C ALA A 120 3.03 -4.58 11.06
N ILE A 121 3.78 -3.71 11.71
CA ILE A 121 5.07 -4.05 12.33
C ILE A 121 4.84 -4.24 13.83
N LYS A 122 5.26 -5.37 14.34
CA LYS A 122 5.15 -5.67 15.78
C LYS A 122 6.12 -4.79 16.58
N GLU A 123 5.58 -4.02 17.49
CA GLU A 123 6.36 -3.19 18.41
C GLU A 123 6.55 -3.85 19.77
N THR A 124 5.51 -4.51 20.28
CA THR A 124 5.52 -5.30 21.51
C THR A 124 4.73 -6.58 21.32
N ASN A 125 4.66 -7.41 22.36
CA ASN A 125 3.93 -8.68 22.28
C ASN A 125 2.45 -8.53 21.88
N ASN A 126 1.85 -7.36 22.06
CA ASN A 126 0.42 -7.16 21.83
C ASN A 126 0.09 -5.90 21.02
N ILE A 127 1.08 -5.11 20.61
CA ILE A 127 0.91 -3.85 19.89
C ILE A 127 1.68 -3.90 18.59
N ALA A 128 1.03 -3.50 17.51
CA ALA A 128 1.64 -3.30 16.21
C ALA A 128 1.45 -1.84 15.74
N LYS A 129 2.44 -1.35 15.01
CA LYS A 129 2.43 -0.09 14.30
C LYS A 129 2.02 -0.34 12.85
N LEU A 130 1.06 0.42 12.35
CA LEU A 130 0.68 0.39 10.94
C LEU A 130 1.51 1.38 10.14
N ILE A 131 2.06 0.92 9.02
CA ILE A 131 2.82 1.71 8.05
C ILE A 131 2.40 1.35 6.63
N THR A 132 2.65 2.21 5.66
CA THR A 132 2.61 1.83 4.24
C THR A 132 3.78 0.89 3.94
N PRO A 133 3.56 -0.24 3.24
CA PRO A 133 4.62 -1.20 3.01
C PRO A 133 5.72 -0.68 2.08
N ASN A 134 5.37 0.12 1.07
CA ASN A 134 6.29 0.55 0.02
C ASN A 134 5.76 1.77 -0.75
N GLU A 135 6.55 2.26 -1.70
CA GLU A 135 6.20 3.45 -2.51
C GLU A 135 4.99 3.22 -3.42
N GLU A 136 4.83 2.02 -3.99
CA GLU A 136 3.67 1.69 -4.84
C GLU A 136 2.36 1.89 -4.07
N VAL A 137 2.30 1.39 -2.85
CA VAL A 137 1.11 1.52 -2.01
C VAL A 137 0.92 2.93 -1.48
N GLU A 138 2.02 3.65 -1.20
CA GLU A 138 1.94 5.06 -0.80
C GLU A 138 1.36 5.92 -1.93
N GLU A 139 1.81 5.75 -3.17
CA GLU A 139 1.24 6.41 -4.35
C GLU A 139 -0.23 6.05 -4.54
N SER A 140 -0.60 4.77 -4.37
CA SER A 140 -1.99 4.32 -4.44
C SER A 140 -2.90 4.98 -3.42
N LEU A 141 -2.40 5.16 -2.21
CA LEU A 141 -3.14 5.80 -1.13
C LEU A 141 -3.33 7.30 -1.39
N LEU A 142 -2.31 7.97 -1.98
CA LEU A 142 -2.42 9.35 -2.43
C LEU A 142 -3.44 9.50 -3.56
N ASP A 143 -3.41 8.62 -4.56
CA ASP A 143 -4.37 8.63 -5.67
C ASP A 143 -5.80 8.41 -5.18
N LEU A 144 -5.98 7.52 -4.22
CA LEU A 144 -7.26 7.27 -3.57
C LEU A 144 -7.80 8.53 -2.90
N TYR A 145 -6.94 9.24 -2.16
CA TYR A 145 -7.28 10.47 -1.47
C TYR A 145 -7.67 11.60 -2.45
N TYR A 146 -6.82 11.87 -3.45
CA TYR A 146 -7.09 12.91 -4.43
C TYR A 146 -8.36 12.63 -5.24
N ASN A 147 -8.59 11.41 -5.64
CA ASN A 147 -9.81 11.02 -6.35
C ASN A 147 -11.07 11.23 -5.51
N ASN A 148 -10.98 11.03 -4.19
CA ASN A 148 -12.08 11.27 -3.28
C ASN A 148 -12.33 12.78 -3.09
N GLU A 149 -11.30 13.59 -2.85
CA GLU A 149 -11.40 15.05 -2.72
C GLU A 149 -11.97 15.73 -3.98
N PHE A 150 -11.48 15.36 -5.16
CA PHE A 150 -11.99 15.91 -6.43
C PHE A 150 -13.46 15.62 -6.64
N LYS A 151 -13.93 14.41 -6.31
CA LYS A 151 -15.34 14.06 -6.41
C LYS A 151 -16.20 14.84 -5.43
N CYS A 152 -15.77 15.00 -4.18
CA CYS A 152 -16.50 15.78 -3.18
C CYS A 152 -16.65 17.27 -3.60
N ARG A 153 -15.62 17.88 -4.19
CA ARG A 153 -15.66 19.28 -4.64
C ARG A 153 -16.53 19.51 -5.90
N VAL A 154 -16.67 18.50 -6.74
CA VAL A 154 -17.47 18.61 -7.99
C VAL A 154 -18.97 18.46 -7.71
N TRP A 155 -19.35 17.70 -6.68
CA TRP A 155 -20.77 17.45 -6.34
C TRP A 155 -21.38 18.49 -5.39
N ASN A 156 -20.57 19.34 -4.78
CA ASN A 156 -21.02 20.43 -3.88
C ASN A 156 -21.08 21.80 -4.60
N ARG A 157 -21.12 21.83 -5.92
CA ARG A 157 -21.42 22.99 -6.77
C ARG A 157 -22.70 22.71 -7.54
#